data_2ad86eaafca0cd0186b91a054029acb1
#
_entry.id   2ad86eaafca0cd0186b91a054029acb1
#
_cell.length_a   1.000
_cell.length_b   1.000
_cell.length_c   1.000
_cell.angle_alpha   90.00
_cell.angle_beta   90.00
_cell.angle_gamma   90.00
#
_symmetry.space_group_name_H-M   'P 1'
#
loop_
_entity.id
_entity.type
_entity.pdbx_description
1 polymer ?
#
loop_
_entity_poly.entity_id
_entity_poly.type
_entity_poly.pdbx_seq_one_letter_code
_entity_poly.pdbx_strand_id
1 'polypeptide(L)'
;MRAALIAALFFAVPTPSPAQFYAGIGISIAPPAIPIYTQPPCPAPNYLWTPGYWAWGPGGYYWVPGTWVLAPTLGYFWTPGYWGWSSNAYFWHRGYWGPTVGFYGGINYGFGYFGTGFVGGRWIGRNFTYNTAITNVNRTVIHNTYRDVTVINQNNHVRTSYNGGRGGIQARPTSYEAASRNQGRAPTTEQKYHEQTAGTDRNHLATVNHGYPRTTAVSHPYSATNRPPHYTPVTSSDRQAAQQHVAVPGSGSRPQGNRPPQGNHPPQ
;
A
#
# COMPACT_ATOMS: atom_id res chain seq x y z
N MET A 1 38.01 42.99 30.57
CA MET A 1 37.87 41.66 29.94
C MET A 1 36.41 41.44 29.64
N ARG A 2 36.03 41.46 28.38
CA ARG A 2 34.63 41.18 27.94
C ARG A 2 34.64 39.80 27.27
N ALA A 3 33.97 38.83 27.90
CA ALA A 3 33.78 37.49 27.36
C ALA A 3 32.64 37.51 26.36
N ALA A 4 32.90 37.16 25.08
CA ALA A 4 31.89 36.99 24.06
C ALA A 4 31.37 35.54 24.14
N LEU A 5 30.07 35.37 24.42
CA LEU A 5 29.37 34.10 24.35
C LEU A 5 28.97 33.86 22.87
N ILE A 6 29.58 32.86 22.22
CA ILE A 6 29.18 32.39 20.90
C ILE A 6 28.09 31.33 21.11
N ALA A 7 26.86 31.69 20.83
CA ALA A 7 25.74 30.75 20.77
C ALA A 7 25.77 29.99 19.45
N ALA A 8 26.12 28.71 19.47
CA ALA A 8 26.03 27.83 18.31
C ALA A 8 24.55 27.44 18.07
N LEU A 9 23.91 27.98 17.03
CA LEU A 9 22.62 27.54 16.56
C LEU A 9 22.79 26.18 15.81
N PHE A 10 22.37 25.11 16.44
CA PHE A 10 22.19 23.83 15.76
C PHE A 10 20.92 23.90 14.92
N PHE A 11 21.06 24.04 13.60
CA PHE A 11 19.97 23.78 12.64
C PHE A 11 19.74 22.27 12.59
N ALA A 12 18.66 21.81 13.21
CA ALA A 12 18.16 20.45 13.01
C ALA A 12 17.67 20.34 11.55
N VAL A 13 18.46 19.73 10.68
CA VAL A 13 18.03 19.36 9.33
C VAL A 13 16.98 18.27 9.48
N PRO A 14 15.71 18.48 9.01
CA PRO A 14 14.70 17.43 9.06
C PRO A 14 15.16 16.26 8.19
N THR A 15 15.45 15.11 8.82
CA THR A 15 15.72 13.88 8.08
C THR A 15 14.46 13.45 7.35
N PRO A 16 14.48 13.27 6.01
CA PRO A 16 13.32 12.85 5.26
C PRO A 16 12.87 11.46 5.74
N SER A 17 11.56 11.34 6.00
CA SER A 17 10.94 10.08 6.41
C SER A 17 11.14 9.01 5.33
N PRO A 18 11.59 7.79 5.64
CA PRO A 18 11.86 6.74 4.66
C PRO A 18 10.65 6.39 3.78
N ALA A 19 9.42 6.57 4.25
CA ALA A 19 8.21 6.34 3.44
C ALA A 19 8.04 7.35 2.28
N GLN A 20 8.71 8.50 2.31
CA GLN A 20 8.66 9.48 1.20
C GLN A 20 9.68 9.17 0.09
N PHE A 21 10.73 8.39 0.37
CA PHE A 21 11.81 8.11 -0.57
C PHE A 21 11.40 7.22 -1.75
N TYR A 22 10.39 6.36 -1.57
CA TYR A 22 10.03 5.35 -2.58
C TYR A 22 8.82 5.71 -3.44
N ALA A 23 8.20 6.87 -3.23
CA ALA A 23 7.19 7.39 -4.13
C ALA A 23 7.83 7.82 -5.46
N GLY A 24 7.51 7.08 -6.54
CA GLY A 24 8.08 7.34 -7.88
C GLY A 24 9.29 6.49 -8.23
N ILE A 25 9.76 5.61 -7.34
CA ILE A 25 10.81 4.63 -7.66
C ILE A 25 10.16 3.41 -8.31
N GLY A 26 10.69 2.99 -9.47
CA GLY A 26 10.28 1.75 -10.14
C GLY A 26 10.97 0.54 -9.52
N ILE A 27 10.21 -0.54 -9.29
CA ILE A 27 10.70 -1.80 -8.75
C ILE A 27 10.65 -2.85 -9.86
N SER A 28 11.75 -3.56 -10.10
CA SER A 28 11.89 -4.53 -11.20
C SER A 28 11.20 -5.86 -10.95
N ILE A 29 10.93 -6.21 -9.69
CA ILE A 29 10.25 -7.45 -9.29
C ILE A 29 8.80 -7.20 -8.90
N ALA A 30 7.93 -8.17 -9.16
CA ALA A 30 6.51 -8.08 -8.79
C ALA A 30 6.34 -8.16 -7.26
N PRO A 31 5.37 -7.42 -6.69
CA PRO A 31 5.01 -7.61 -5.29
C PRO A 31 4.41 -9.01 -5.07
N PRO A 32 4.61 -9.61 -3.87
CA PRO A 32 4.04 -10.92 -3.55
C PRO A 32 2.51 -10.91 -3.55
N ALA A 33 1.90 -12.09 -3.62
CA ALA A 33 0.46 -12.25 -3.54
C ALA A 33 -0.11 -11.72 -2.21
N ILE A 34 -1.36 -11.23 -2.22
CA ILE A 34 -2.06 -10.85 -0.98
C ILE A 34 -2.18 -12.07 -0.06
N PRO A 35 -1.74 -12.01 1.19
CA PRO A 35 -1.93 -13.09 2.15
C PRO A 35 -3.42 -13.36 2.43
N ILE A 36 -3.76 -14.60 2.74
CA ILE A 36 -5.08 -14.93 3.29
C ILE A 36 -5.05 -14.62 4.78
N TYR A 37 -6.01 -13.85 5.26
CA TYR A 37 -6.07 -13.48 6.67
C TYR A 37 -7.50 -13.24 7.15
N THR A 38 -7.66 -13.13 8.45
CA THR A 38 -8.93 -12.82 9.12
C THR A 38 -8.92 -11.35 9.53
N GLN A 39 -10.01 -10.63 9.25
CA GLN A 39 -10.21 -9.27 9.74
C GLN A 39 -10.47 -9.30 11.24
N PRO A 40 -9.71 -8.57 12.08
CA PRO A 40 -10.04 -8.42 13.50
C PRO A 40 -11.37 -7.68 13.68
N PRO A 41 -12.09 -7.89 14.78
CA PRO A 41 -13.32 -7.15 15.05
C PRO A 41 -13.08 -5.63 15.02
N CYS A 42 -14.05 -4.89 14.48
CA CYS A 42 -14.03 -3.43 14.51
C CYS A 42 -14.02 -2.93 15.95
N PRO A 43 -13.09 -2.08 16.37
CA PRO A 43 -12.90 -1.70 17.77
C PRO A 43 -13.97 -0.75 18.30
N ALA A 44 -14.53 0.12 17.42
CA ALA A 44 -15.53 1.11 17.82
C ALA A 44 -16.31 1.62 16.59
N PRO A 45 -17.46 2.31 16.79
CA PRO A 45 -18.22 2.92 15.69
C PRO A 45 -17.38 3.90 14.87
N ASN A 46 -17.71 4.03 13.57
CA ASN A 46 -17.10 4.94 12.59
C ASN A 46 -15.64 4.64 12.21
N TYR A 47 -15.06 3.53 12.67
CA TYR A 47 -13.80 3.04 12.13
C TYR A 47 -14.03 2.38 10.77
N LEU A 48 -13.19 2.70 9.78
CA LEU A 48 -13.19 2.08 8.47
C LEU A 48 -12.02 1.11 8.35
N TRP A 49 -12.27 0.00 7.67
CA TRP A 49 -11.22 -0.97 7.37
C TRP A 49 -10.27 -0.43 6.31
N THR A 50 -8.98 -0.43 6.62
CA THR A 50 -7.89 -0.21 5.66
C THR A 50 -7.18 -1.54 5.48
N PRO A 51 -7.31 -2.19 4.30
CA PRO A 51 -6.77 -3.52 4.08
C PRO A 51 -5.25 -3.51 4.08
N GLY A 52 -4.63 -4.66 4.44
CA GLY A 52 -3.19 -4.82 4.35
C GLY A 52 -2.70 -4.82 2.90
N TYR A 53 -1.44 -4.45 2.72
CA TYR A 53 -0.79 -4.36 1.42
C TYR A 53 0.72 -4.54 1.50
N TRP A 54 1.33 -4.90 0.39
CA TRP A 54 2.78 -4.89 0.27
C TRP A 54 3.26 -3.48 -0.04
N ALA A 55 4.12 -2.93 0.79
CA ALA A 55 4.83 -1.68 0.55
C ALA A 55 6.30 -1.99 0.21
N TRP A 56 7.04 -1.00 -0.31
CA TRP A 56 8.46 -1.10 -0.55
C TRP A 56 9.23 -0.21 0.41
N GLY A 57 10.28 -0.75 1.00
CA GLY A 57 11.11 -0.06 1.96
C GLY A 57 12.60 -0.43 1.85
N PRO A 58 13.40 -0.04 2.85
CA PRO A 58 14.84 -0.31 2.84
C PRO A 58 15.22 -1.78 2.70
N GLY A 59 14.38 -2.71 3.21
CA GLY A 59 14.60 -4.16 3.14
C GLY A 59 13.86 -4.87 2.00
N GLY A 60 13.27 -4.14 1.05
CA GLY A 60 12.46 -4.70 -0.04
C GLY A 60 10.96 -4.64 0.26
N TYR A 61 10.18 -5.55 -0.36
CA TYR A 61 8.75 -5.64 -0.04
C TYR A 61 8.53 -6.03 1.41
N TYR A 62 7.65 -5.29 2.08
CA TYR A 62 7.19 -5.61 3.43
C TYR A 62 5.67 -5.52 3.53
N TRP A 63 5.08 -6.36 4.36
CA TRP A 63 3.65 -6.35 4.59
C TRP A 63 3.26 -5.26 5.60
N VAL A 64 2.36 -4.40 5.22
CA VAL A 64 1.68 -3.46 6.12
C VAL A 64 0.38 -4.15 6.55
N PRO A 65 0.20 -4.51 7.83
CA PRO A 65 -1.00 -5.22 8.28
C PRO A 65 -2.27 -4.40 8.05
N GLY A 66 -3.36 -5.08 7.67
CA GLY A 66 -4.66 -4.40 7.64
C GLY A 66 -5.08 -3.91 9.03
N THR A 67 -5.78 -2.77 9.10
CA THR A 67 -6.17 -2.18 10.38
C THR A 67 -7.41 -1.30 10.27
N TRP A 68 -8.03 -1.00 11.40
CA TRP A 68 -9.15 -0.09 11.50
C TRP A 68 -8.67 1.33 11.76
N VAL A 69 -9.20 2.31 11.01
CA VAL A 69 -8.80 3.72 11.08
C VAL A 69 -10.04 4.61 11.07
N LEU A 70 -10.04 5.67 11.86
CA LEU A 70 -11.06 6.72 11.77
C LEU A 70 -10.82 7.55 10.50
N ALA A 71 -11.88 7.80 9.74
CA ALA A 71 -11.79 8.71 8.59
C ALA A 71 -11.43 10.14 9.07
N PRO A 72 -10.52 10.84 8.38
CA PRO A 72 -10.14 12.22 8.76
C PRO A 72 -11.27 13.22 8.56
N THR A 73 -12.29 12.84 7.81
CA THR A 73 -13.49 13.63 7.53
C THR A 73 -14.70 12.69 7.50
N LEU A 74 -15.80 13.07 8.12
CA LEU A 74 -17.06 12.33 8.06
C LEU A 74 -17.53 12.20 6.60
N GLY A 75 -18.03 11.03 6.24
CA GLY A 75 -18.48 10.76 4.88
C GLY A 75 -17.37 10.27 3.94
N TYR A 76 -16.10 10.27 4.38
CA TYR A 76 -14.99 9.79 3.55
C TYR A 76 -14.82 8.28 3.64
N PHE A 77 -14.38 7.71 2.52
CA PHE A 77 -13.96 6.31 2.37
C PHE A 77 -12.47 6.25 2.10
N TRP A 78 -11.86 5.12 2.45
CA TRP A 78 -10.50 4.80 2.07
C TRP A 78 -10.48 4.20 0.66
N THR A 79 -9.63 4.72 -0.22
CA THR A 79 -9.23 4.07 -1.47
C THR A 79 -7.85 3.43 -1.23
N PRO A 80 -7.72 2.10 -1.27
CA PRO A 80 -6.43 1.43 -1.09
C PRO A 80 -5.40 1.87 -2.14
N GLY A 81 -4.13 1.91 -1.75
CA GLY A 81 -3.04 2.05 -2.71
C GLY A 81 -2.83 0.74 -3.49
N TYR A 82 -2.13 0.80 -4.63
CA TYR A 82 -1.84 -0.38 -5.44
C TYR A 82 -0.53 -0.24 -6.21
N TRP A 83 0.05 -1.35 -6.59
CA TRP A 83 1.18 -1.41 -7.51
C TRP A 83 0.66 -1.45 -8.95
N GLY A 84 1.14 -0.53 -9.80
CA GLY A 84 0.86 -0.47 -11.22
C GLY A 84 2.11 -0.71 -12.05
N TRP A 85 2.01 -1.51 -13.12
CA TRP A 85 3.09 -1.76 -14.05
C TRP A 85 3.13 -0.70 -15.13
N SER A 86 4.27 -0.05 -15.33
CA SER A 86 4.56 0.81 -16.46
C SER A 86 6.07 0.92 -16.68
N SER A 87 6.49 1.21 -17.90
CA SER A 87 7.93 1.44 -18.22
C SER A 87 8.86 0.36 -17.68
N ASN A 88 8.46 -0.92 -17.77
CA ASN A 88 9.20 -2.10 -17.31
C ASN A 88 9.47 -2.14 -15.80
N ALA A 89 8.66 -1.47 -14.99
CA ALA A 89 8.76 -1.48 -13.54
C ALA A 89 7.40 -1.37 -12.87
N TYR A 90 7.34 -1.73 -11.59
CA TYR A 90 6.19 -1.54 -10.72
C TYR A 90 6.33 -0.23 -9.97
N PHE A 91 5.28 0.59 -9.99
CA PHE A 91 5.20 1.88 -9.29
C PHE A 91 4.06 1.85 -8.29
N TRP A 92 4.31 2.40 -7.10
CA TRP A 92 3.30 2.49 -6.06
C TRP A 92 2.37 3.69 -6.25
N HIS A 93 1.09 3.43 -6.40
CA HIS A 93 0.02 4.41 -6.36
C HIS A 93 -0.54 4.48 -4.94
N ARG A 94 -0.25 5.56 -4.22
CA ARG A 94 -0.67 5.72 -2.82
C ARG A 94 -2.19 5.73 -2.67
N GLY A 95 -2.68 5.06 -1.61
CA GLY A 95 -4.06 5.18 -1.16
C GLY A 95 -4.38 6.58 -0.64
N TYR A 96 -5.66 6.89 -0.57
CA TYR A 96 -6.15 8.20 -0.14
C TYR A 96 -7.55 8.10 0.45
N TRP A 97 -7.93 9.11 1.24
CA TRP A 97 -9.29 9.31 1.73
C TRP A 97 -10.08 10.20 0.77
N GLY A 98 -11.34 9.87 0.49
CA GLY A 98 -12.20 10.68 -0.38
C GLY A 98 -13.68 10.41 -0.14
N PRO A 99 -14.57 11.28 -0.65
CA PRO A 99 -16.02 11.10 -0.53
C PRO A 99 -16.52 9.86 -1.27
N THR A 100 -15.72 9.36 -2.19
CA THR A 100 -15.99 8.13 -2.96
C THR A 100 -14.73 7.28 -3.06
N VAL A 101 -14.90 5.96 -3.21
CA VAL A 101 -13.79 5.05 -3.46
C VAL A 101 -13.40 5.15 -4.93
N GLY A 102 -12.13 5.42 -5.20
CA GLY A 102 -11.59 5.48 -6.54
C GLY A 102 -10.95 4.16 -6.98
N PHE A 103 -10.19 4.22 -8.07
CA PHE A 103 -9.50 3.07 -8.60
C PHE A 103 -8.34 2.62 -7.70
N TYR A 104 -8.27 1.32 -7.43
CA TYR A 104 -7.21 0.68 -6.66
C TYR A 104 -6.64 -0.58 -7.36
N GLY A 105 -6.45 -0.46 -8.67
CA GLY A 105 -5.79 -1.49 -9.47
C GLY A 105 -6.65 -2.70 -9.83
N GLY A 106 -7.94 -2.71 -9.50
CA GLY A 106 -8.79 -3.90 -9.66
C GLY A 106 -8.45 -5.02 -8.67
N ILE A 107 -7.69 -4.73 -7.62
CA ILE A 107 -7.14 -5.71 -6.68
C ILE A 107 -8.21 -6.14 -5.69
N ASN A 108 -8.34 -7.45 -5.46
CA ASN A 108 -9.16 -7.98 -4.39
C ASN A 108 -8.39 -7.98 -3.08
N TYR A 109 -8.60 -6.95 -2.24
CA TYR A 109 -8.05 -6.86 -0.89
C TYR A 109 -8.89 -7.58 0.17
N GLY A 110 -10.06 -8.09 -0.20
CA GLY A 110 -11.02 -8.68 0.75
C GLY A 110 -11.80 -7.64 1.56
N PHE A 111 -12.69 -8.12 2.42
CA PHE A 111 -13.42 -7.33 3.44
C PHE A 111 -14.11 -6.08 2.87
N GLY A 112 -14.73 -6.25 1.69
CA GLY A 112 -15.47 -5.20 1.00
C GLY A 112 -14.71 -4.48 -0.12
N TYR A 113 -13.43 -4.71 -0.30
CA TYR A 113 -12.62 -4.23 -1.44
C TYR A 113 -12.38 -5.37 -2.42
N PHE A 114 -13.33 -5.61 -3.33
CA PHE A 114 -13.33 -6.75 -4.27
C PHE A 114 -12.96 -6.37 -5.70
N GLY A 115 -12.08 -5.39 -5.87
CA GLY A 115 -11.57 -4.93 -7.16
C GLY A 115 -12.11 -3.58 -7.60
N THR A 116 -13.34 -3.25 -7.25
CA THR A 116 -13.97 -1.95 -7.52
C THR A 116 -14.83 -1.49 -6.34
N GLY A 117 -14.88 -0.20 -6.05
CA GLY A 117 -15.71 0.37 -5.00
C GLY A 117 -15.44 -0.21 -3.60
N PHE A 118 -16.43 -0.07 -2.73
CA PHE A 118 -16.40 -0.64 -1.38
C PHE A 118 -17.81 -1.08 -0.98
N VAL A 119 -17.94 -2.33 -0.53
CA VAL A 119 -19.22 -2.93 -0.11
C VAL A 119 -19.25 -3.37 1.35
N GLY A 120 -18.22 -3.02 2.13
CA GLY A 120 -18.10 -3.35 3.56
C GLY A 120 -18.96 -2.49 4.48
N GLY A 121 -19.54 -1.41 3.97
CA GLY A 121 -20.40 -0.50 4.71
C GLY A 121 -20.71 0.79 3.96
N ARG A 122 -21.49 1.65 4.58
CA ARG A 122 -21.90 2.95 4.01
C ARG A 122 -22.13 3.99 5.10
N TRP A 123 -21.98 5.24 4.75
CA TRP A 123 -22.37 6.36 5.62
C TRP A 123 -23.88 6.59 5.55
N ILE A 124 -24.51 6.72 6.72
CA ILE A 124 -25.89 7.18 6.88
C ILE A 124 -25.86 8.36 7.85
N GLY A 125 -25.97 9.56 7.32
CA GLY A 125 -25.74 10.78 8.08
C GLY A 125 -24.31 10.82 8.64
N ARG A 126 -24.19 10.88 9.97
CA ARG A 126 -22.90 10.92 10.68
C ARG A 126 -22.38 9.57 11.14
N ASN A 127 -23.10 8.50 10.84
CA ASN A 127 -22.77 7.15 11.33
C ASN A 127 -22.37 6.25 10.18
N PHE A 128 -21.26 5.55 10.34
CA PHE A 128 -20.88 4.49 9.42
C PHE A 128 -21.65 3.21 9.76
N THR A 129 -22.35 2.64 8.79
CA THR A 129 -23.20 1.46 8.92
C THR A 129 -22.53 0.29 8.21
N TYR A 130 -22.22 -0.78 8.96
CA TYR A 130 -21.39 -1.90 8.51
C TYR A 130 -22.21 -3.02 7.87
N ASN A 131 -21.71 -3.60 6.77
CA ASN A 131 -22.27 -4.82 6.17
C ASN A 131 -21.73 -6.06 6.89
N THR A 132 -22.51 -6.66 7.79
CA THR A 132 -22.10 -7.82 8.57
C THR A 132 -21.95 -9.12 7.78
N ALA A 133 -22.29 -9.14 6.50
CA ALA A 133 -22.04 -10.30 5.64
C ALA A 133 -20.54 -10.49 5.33
N ILE A 134 -19.77 -9.39 5.36
CA ILE A 134 -18.36 -9.36 4.94
C ILE A 134 -17.43 -8.57 5.88
N THR A 135 -18.00 -7.84 6.85
CA THR A 135 -17.23 -7.04 7.82
C THR A 135 -17.38 -7.65 9.21
N ASN A 136 -16.25 -7.85 9.89
CA ASN A 136 -16.22 -8.38 11.24
C ASN A 136 -16.49 -7.25 12.25
N VAL A 137 -17.68 -7.23 12.84
CA VAL A 137 -18.08 -6.24 13.85
C VAL A 137 -18.64 -6.89 15.09
N ASN A 138 -18.25 -6.38 16.25
CA ASN A 138 -18.87 -6.76 17.52
C ASN A 138 -20.24 -6.08 17.65
N ARG A 139 -21.31 -6.80 17.41
CA ARG A 139 -22.70 -6.30 17.41
C ARG A 139 -23.21 -5.88 18.79
N THR A 140 -22.53 -6.25 19.86
CA THR A 140 -22.86 -5.77 21.22
C THR A 140 -22.39 -4.33 21.46
N VAL A 141 -21.40 -3.87 20.67
CA VAL A 141 -20.82 -2.52 20.76
C VAL A 141 -21.25 -1.66 19.58
N ILE A 142 -21.38 -2.26 18.40
CA ILE A 142 -21.68 -1.56 17.14
C ILE A 142 -23.09 -1.95 16.68
N HIS A 143 -24.03 -1.01 16.79
CA HIS A 143 -25.44 -1.23 16.46
C HIS A 143 -25.80 -0.78 15.03
N ASN A 144 -25.00 0.12 14.43
CA ASN A 144 -25.19 0.58 13.04
C ASN A 144 -24.73 -0.50 12.06
N THR A 145 -25.59 -1.47 11.81
CA THR A 145 -25.27 -2.62 10.95
C THR A 145 -26.42 -2.95 10.01
N TYR A 146 -26.09 -3.55 8.87
CA TYR A 146 -27.01 -4.22 7.97
C TYR A 146 -26.37 -5.52 7.47
N ARG A 147 -27.14 -6.33 6.77
CA ARG A 147 -26.63 -7.58 6.18
C ARG A 147 -27.07 -7.65 4.71
N ASP A 148 -26.10 -7.55 3.82
CA ASP A 148 -26.27 -7.77 2.40
C ASP A 148 -25.32 -8.87 1.94
N VAL A 149 -25.90 -10.04 1.64
CA VAL A 149 -25.14 -11.23 1.20
C VAL A 149 -24.90 -11.27 -0.30
N THR A 150 -25.57 -10.42 -1.08
CA THR A 150 -25.42 -10.41 -2.55
C THR A 150 -24.01 -10.03 -2.98
N VAL A 151 -23.32 -9.26 -2.15
CA VAL A 151 -21.94 -8.82 -2.36
C VAL A 151 -20.89 -9.95 -2.17
N ILE A 152 -21.23 -11.07 -1.56
CA ILE A 152 -20.32 -12.19 -1.32
C ILE A 152 -19.82 -12.78 -2.64
N ASN A 153 -20.67 -12.83 -3.65
CA ASN A 153 -20.35 -13.35 -4.98
C ASN A 153 -19.36 -12.47 -5.74
N GLN A 154 -19.11 -11.23 -5.29
CA GLN A 154 -18.10 -10.33 -5.86
C GLN A 154 -16.68 -10.70 -5.39
N ASN A 155 -16.56 -11.49 -4.33
CA ASN A 155 -15.27 -11.93 -3.80
C ASN A 155 -14.68 -13.02 -4.72
N ASN A 156 -13.88 -12.59 -5.69
CA ASN A 156 -13.03 -13.51 -6.44
C ASN A 156 -11.82 -13.89 -5.57
N HIS A 157 -11.36 -15.13 -5.64
CA HIS A 157 -10.23 -15.61 -4.85
C HIS A 157 -8.86 -15.27 -5.46
N VAL A 158 -8.81 -14.34 -6.42
CA VAL A 158 -7.56 -13.88 -7.03
C VAL A 158 -6.74 -13.09 -6.02
N ARG A 159 -5.52 -13.53 -5.77
CA ARG A 159 -4.61 -12.94 -4.77
C ARG A 159 -3.53 -12.06 -5.37
N THR A 160 -3.62 -11.74 -6.65
CA THR A 160 -2.68 -10.83 -7.33
C THR A 160 -2.74 -9.45 -6.70
N SER A 161 -1.58 -8.92 -6.30
CA SER A 161 -1.42 -7.67 -5.56
C SER A 161 -1.04 -6.46 -6.43
N TYR A 162 -1.09 -6.60 -7.77
CA TYR A 162 -0.67 -5.56 -8.71
C TYR A 162 -1.51 -5.55 -9.97
N ASN A 163 -1.54 -4.38 -10.63
CA ASN A 163 -2.21 -4.12 -11.88
C ASN A 163 -1.19 -4.01 -13.02
N GLY A 164 -1.52 -4.58 -14.18
CA GLY A 164 -0.66 -4.57 -15.36
C GLY A 164 0.53 -5.53 -15.29
N GLY A 165 1.34 -5.56 -16.32
CA GLY A 165 2.47 -6.48 -16.44
C GLY A 165 2.08 -7.94 -16.60
N ARG A 166 3.09 -8.82 -16.55
CA ARG A 166 2.88 -10.26 -16.70
C ARG A 166 2.26 -10.84 -15.43
N GLY A 167 1.08 -11.45 -15.56
CA GLY A 167 0.34 -12.05 -14.44
C GLY A 167 -0.40 -11.04 -13.56
N GLY A 168 -0.34 -9.74 -13.86
CA GLY A 168 -1.08 -8.70 -13.16
C GLY A 168 -2.53 -8.57 -13.63
N ILE A 169 -3.34 -7.93 -12.81
CA ILE A 169 -4.73 -7.62 -13.09
C ILE A 169 -4.79 -6.59 -14.22
N GLN A 170 -5.68 -6.81 -15.21
CA GLN A 170 -5.80 -5.94 -16.39
C GLN A 170 -6.98 -4.94 -16.28
N ALA A 171 -7.35 -4.56 -15.06
CA ALA A 171 -8.41 -3.58 -14.82
C ALA A 171 -7.96 -2.16 -15.21
N ARG A 172 -8.92 -1.35 -15.65
CA ARG A 172 -8.75 0.06 -15.95
C ARG A 172 -9.73 0.89 -15.13
N PRO A 173 -9.35 2.11 -14.70
CA PRO A 173 -10.29 2.98 -14.00
C PRO A 173 -11.44 3.40 -14.92
N THR A 174 -12.63 3.47 -14.39
CA THR A 174 -13.72 4.24 -14.98
C THR A 174 -13.41 5.74 -14.86
N SER A 175 -14.10 6.59 -15.63
CA SER A 175 -13.93 8.05 -15.53
C SER A 175 -14.24 8.55 -14.11
N TYR A 176 -15.23 7.96 -13.44
CA TYR A 176 -15.60 8.28 -12.08
C TYR A 176 -14.52 7.93 -11.05
N GLU A 177 -13.97 6.71 -11.12
CA GLU A 177 -12.88 6.27 -10.25
C GLU A 177 -11.60 7.09 -10.45
N ALA A 178 -11.29 7.47 -11.70
CA ALA A 178 -10.15 8.33 -12.01
C ALA A 178 -10.33 9.74 -11.41
N ALA A 179 -11.53 10.33 -11.55
CA ALA A 179 -11.85 11.65 -11.03
C ALA A 179 -11.85 11.69 -9.50
N SER A 180 -12.17 10.60 -8.82
CA SER A 180 -12.23 10.48 -7.36
C SER A 180 -10.93 10.95 -6.68
N ARG A 181 -9.78 10.73 -7.31
CA ARG A 181 -8.46 11.13 -6.78
C ARG A 181 -8.31 12.65 -6.64
N ASN A 182 -8.98 13.44 -7.45
CA ASN A 182 -8.91 14.92 -7.41
C ASN A 182 -9.44 15.51 -6.09
N GLN A 183 -10.30 14.76 -5.38
CA GLN A 183 -10.83 15.12 -4.07
C GLN A 183 -10.11 14.35 -2.93
N GLY A 184 -9.04 13.63 -3.27
CA GLY A 184 -8.30 12.77 -2.35
C GLY A 184 -7.54 13.55 -1.28
N ARG A 185 -7.59 13.05 -0.05
CA ARG A 185 -6.76 13.51 1.07
C ARG A 185 -5.74 12.43 1.43
N ALA A 186 -4.57 12.87 1.85
CA ALA A 186 -3.48 11.99 2.26
C ALA A 186 -3.89 11.03 3.39
N PRO A 187 -3.20 9.88 3.53
CA PRO A 187 -3.28 9.02 4.71
C PRO A 187 -3.10 9.81 6.00
N THR A 188 -3.77 9.40 7.06
CA THR A 188 -3.66 10.01 8.38
C THR A 188 -2.25 9.83 8.96
N THR A 189 -1.92 10.56 10.01
CA THR A 189 -0.64 10.41 10.73
C THR A 189 -0.49 9.00 11.29
N GLU A 190 -1.57 8.43 11.82
CA GLU A 190 -1.59 7.06 12.35
C GLU A 190 -1.30 6.03 11.24
N GLN A 191 -1.91 6.17 10.05
CA GLN A 191 -1.62 5.28 8.93
C GLN A 191 -0.16 5.37 8.47
N LYS A 192 0.40 6.58 8.40
CA LYS A 192 1.81 6.77 8.04
C LYS A 192 2.75 6.14 9.08
N TYR A 193 2.46 6.33 10.37
CA TYR A 193 3.25 5.73 11.45
C TYR A 193 3.15 4.20 11.42
N HIS A 194 1.96 3.66 11.18
CA HIS A 194 1.71 2.22 11.04
C HIS A 194 2.54 1.61 9.90
N GLU A 195 2.51 2.24 8.72
CA GLU A 195 3.32 1.84 7.55
C GLU A 195 4.82 1.87 7.86
N GLN A 196 5.31 2.98 8.46
CA GLN A 196 6.72 3.12 8.84
C GLN A 196 7.18 2.05 9.84
N THR A 197 6.37 1.80 10.85
CA THR A 197 6.68 0.80 11.88
C THR A 197 6.75 -0.60 11.28
N ALA A 198 5.80 -0.96 10.40
CA ALA A 198 5.85 -2.22 9.67
C ALA A 198 7.12 -2.33 8.81
N GLY A 199 7.51 -1.25 8.12
CA GLY A 199 8.69 -1.23 7.24
C GLY A 199 10.04 -1.31 7.95
N THR A 200 10.08 -1.08 9.26
CA THR A 200 11.30 -1.22 10.06
C THR A 200 11.42 -2.58 10.75
N ASP A 201 10.36 -3.39 10.74
CA ASP A 201 10.36 -4.74 11.32
C ASP A 201 10.67 -5.80 10.26
N ARG A 202 11.77 -6.50 10.45
CA ARG A 202 12.25 -7.57 9.56
C ARG A 202 11.24 -8.71 9.38
N ASN A 203 10.38 -8.97 10.37
CA ASN A 203 9.35 -10.00 10.30
C ASN A 203 8.28 -9.72 9.22
N HIS A 204 8.13 -8.46 8.82
CA HIS A 204 7.23 -8.05 7.75
C HIS A 204 7.84 -8.17 6.34
N LEU A 205 9.18 -8.34 6.21
CA LEU A 205 9.84 -8.45 4.90
C LEU A 205 9.43 -9.73 4.18
N ALA A 206 9.12 -9.58 2.89
CA ALA A 206 8.76 -10.71 2.02
C ALA A 206 9.91 -11.73 1.87
N THR A 207 11.15 -11.27 1.91
CA THR A 207 12.35 -12.11 1.89
C THR A 207 12.51 -12.98 3.14
N VAL A 208 11.90 -12.58 4.25
CA VAL A 208 11.95 -13.30 5.54
C VAL A 208 10.73 -14.19 5.74
N ASN A 209 9.54 -13.66 5.43
CA ASN A 209 8.28 -14.38 5.66
C ASN A 209 7.78 -15.15 4.43
N HIS A 210 8.52 -15.09 3.30
CA HIS A 210 8.19 -15.78 2.04
C HIS A 210 6.77 -15.52 1.53
N GLY A 211 6.25 -14.30 1.76
CA GLY A 211 4.88 -13.91 1.40
C GLY A 211 3.79 -14.33 2.39
N TYR A 212 4.19 -14.88 3.56
CA TYR A 212 3.30 -15.33 4.62
C TYR A 212 3.60 -14.62 5.96
N PRO A 213 3.30 -13.31 6.08
CA PRO A 213 3.57 -12.57 7.29
C PRO A 213 2.74 -13.11 8.46
N ARG A 214 3.36 -13.27 9.64
CA ARG A 214 2.68 -13.77 10.85
C ARG A 214 1.60 -12.80 11.33
N THR A 215 1.87 -11.51 11.27
CA THR A 215 0.92 -10.45 11.61
C THR A 215 0.34 -9.88 10.32
N THR A 216 -0.82 -10.38 9.91
CA THR A 216 -1.48 -9.97 8.67
C THR A 216 -2.47 -8.83 8.86
N ALA A 217 -3.02 -8.68 10.07
CA ALA A 217 -3.96 -7.64 10.44
C ALA A 217 -3.90 -7.35 11.95
N VAL A 218 -4.25 -6.14 12.35
CA VAL A 218 -4.30 -5.67 13.74
C VAL A 218 -5.56 -4.83 13.98
N SER A 219 -6.08 -4.84 15.20
CA SER A 219 -7.30 -4.08 15.55
C SER A 219 -7.07 -2.55 15.54
N HIS A 220 -5.86 -2.11 15.84
CA HIS A 220 -5.46 -0.70 15.86
C HIS A 220 -4.13 -0.51 15.13
N PRO A 221 -3.91 0.63 14.48
CA PRO A 221 -2.63 0.94 13.87
C PRO A 221 -1.47 0.84 14.87
N TYR A 222 -0.29 0.47 14.40
CA TYR A 222 0.91 0.62 15.20
C TYR A 222 1.11 2.08 15.59
N SER A 223 1.58 2.29 16.83
CA SER A 223 1.84 3.59 17.42
C SER A 223 3.06 3.52 18.33
N ALA A 224 3.43 4.60 18.97
CA ALA A 224 4.52 4.60 19.95
C ALA A 224 4.26 3.63 21.13
N THR A 225 2.98 3.41 21.47
CA THR A 225 2.53 2.53 22.55
C THR A 225 2.02 1.16 22.08
N ASN A 226 1.73 1.00 20.79
CA ASN A 226 1.25 -0.25 20.17
C ASN A 226 2.22 -0.67 19.07
N ARG A 227 3.30 -1.38 19.43
CA ARG A 227 4.33 -1.87 18.51
C ARG A 227 4.10 -3.32 18.12
N PRO A 228 4.69 -3.79 16.98
CA PRO A 228 4.67 -5.19 16.61
C PRO A 228 5.23 -6.06 17.74
N PRO A 229 4.58 -7.18 18.08
CA PRO A 229 5.18 -8.17 18.97
C PRO A 229 6.43 -8.76 18.30
N HIS A 230 7.47 -8.99 19.07
CA HIS A 230 8.74 -9.59 18.59
C HIS A 230 9.45 -8.77 17.49
N TYR A 231 9.41 -7.44 17.59
CA TYR A 231 10.06 -6.53 16.65
C TYR A 231 11.54 -6.89 16.43
N THR A 232 11.94 -7.02 15.17
CA THR A 232 13.32 -7.30 14.76
C THR A 232 13.73 -6.25 13.70
N PRO A 233 14.77 -5.44 13.94
CA PRO A 233 15.18 -4.41 12.99
C PRO A 233 15.63 -4.96 11.65
N VAL A 234 15.33 -4.23 10.57
CA VAL A 234 15.85 -4.49 9.21
C VAL A 234 17.37 -4.34 9.21
N THR A 235 18.09 -5.36 8.72
CA THR A 235 19.55 -5.44 8.72
C THR A 235 20.18 -4.70 7.53
N SER A 236 21.51 -4.53 7.55
CA SER A 236 22.27 -3.99 6.40
C SER A 236 22.21 -4.92 5.19
N SER A 237 22.24 -6.23 5.39
CA SER A 237 22.11 -7.23 4.31
C SER A 237 20.72 -7.20 3.65
N ASP A 238 19.64 -7.03 4.41
CA ASP A 238 18.31 -6.86 3.85
C ASP A 238 18.25 -5.63 2.94
N ARG A 239 18.85 -4.50 3.37
CA ARG A 239 18.92 -3.26 2.58
C ARG A 239 19.70 -3.41 1.29
N GLN A 240 20.82 -4.11 1.34
CA GLN A 240 21.68 -4.35 0.19
C GLN A 240 20.99 -5.23 -0.86
N ALA A 241 20.30 -6.29 -0.42
CA ALA A 241 19.49 -7.14 -1.30
C ALA A 241 18.35 -6.35 -1.98
N ALA A 242 17.66 -5.48 -1.24
CA ALA A 242 16.56 -4.69 -1.80
C ALA A 242 17.02 -3.71 -2.90
N GLN A 243 18.19 -3.10 -2.76
CA GLN A 243 18.73 -2.15 -3.74
C GLN A 243 18.92 -2.74 -5.13
N GLN A 244 19.18 -4.04 -5.25
CA GLN A 244 19.32 -4.74 -6.52
C GLN A 244 18.05 -4.76 -7.37
N HIS A 245 16.90 -4.52 -6.76
CA HIS A 245 15.58 -4.55 -7.41
C HIS A 245 15.00 -3.16 -7.71
N VAL A 246 15.73 -2.11 -7.39
CA VAL A 246 15.33 -0.74 -7.77
C VAL A 246 15.64 -0.56 -9.26
N ALA A 247 14.62 -0.27 -10.08
CA ALA A 247 14.80 0.01 -11.49
C ALA A 247 15.51 1.36 -11.66
N VAL A 248 16.65 1.33 -12.36
CA VAL A 248 17.39 2.56 -12.70
C VAL A 248 16.69 3.20 -13.91
N PRO A 249 16.23 4.47 -13.82
CA PRO A 249 15.69 5.16 -14.98
C PRO A 249 16.77 5.25 -16.08
N GLY A 250 16.51 4.64 -17.24
CA GLY A 250 17.42 4.76 -18.40
C GLY A 250 18.25 3.54 -18.76
N SER A 251 18.21 2.40 -18.05
CA SER A 251 18.91 1.17 -18.45
C SER A 251 18.14 0.32 -19.47
N GLY A 252 17.26 0.91 -20.25
CA GLY A 252 16.70 0.27 -21.43
C GLY A 252 17.81 0.06 -22.44
N SER A 253 18.29 -1.18 -22.59
CA SER A 253 19.19 -1.62 -23.66
C SER A 253 18.63 -1.08 -24.98
N ARG A 254 19.35 -0.14 -25.58
CA ARG A 254 19.10 0.29 -26.96
C ARG A 254 19.21 -0.99 -27.81
N PRO A 255 18.21 -1.33 -28.64
CA PRO A 255 18.38 -2.44 -29.56
C PRO A 255 19.63 -2.13 -30.42
N GLN A 256 20.63 -3.01 -30.38
CA GLN A 256 21.72 -2.98 -31.36
C GLN A 256 21.08 -3.17 -32.75
N GLY A 257 20.94 -2.07 -33.47
CA GLY A 257 20.53 -2.10 -34.86
C GLY A 257 21.53 -2.98 -35.63
N ASN A 258 21.05 -4.04 -36.24
CA ASN A 258 21.78 -4.82 -37.22
C ASN A 258 22.34 -3.87 -38.27
N ARG A 259 23.65 -3.70 -38.26
CA ARG A 259 24.38 -3.03 -39.35
C ARG A 259 24.25 -3.95 -40.57
N PRO A 260 23.76 -3.43 -41.72
CA PRO A 260 23.74 -4.26 -42.93
C PRO A 260 25.18 -4.64 -43.35
N PRO A 261 25.41 -5.82 -43.94
CA PRO A 261 26.76 -6.19 -44.42
C PRO A 261 27.22 -5.23 -45.50
N GLN A 262 28.44 -4.72 -45.35
CA GLN A 262 29.12 -3.94 -46.42
C GLN A 262 29.39 -4.87 -47.59
N GLY A 263 28.78 -4.54 -48.74
CA GLY A 263 29.02 -5.22 -50.00
C GLY A 263 30.45 -5.03 -50.46
N ASN A 264 31.14 -6.11 -50.76
CA ASN A 264 32.41 -6.13 -51.48
C ASN A 264 32.22 -5.61 -52.90
N HIS A 265 32.89 -4.49 -53.25
CA HIS A 265 33.09 -4.11 -54.64
C HIS A 265 34.30 -4.91 -55.19
N PRO A 266 34.19 -5.52 -56.38
CA PRO A 266 35.36 -6.10 -57.05
C PRO A 266 36.24 -5.01 -57.67
N PRO A 267 37.56 -5.24 -57.80
CA PRO A 267 38.49 -4.27 -58.41
C PRO A 267 38.38 -4.29 -59.95
N GLN A 268 38.49 -3.12 -60.56
CA GLN A 268 38.78 -2.92 -62.00
C GLN A 268 40.30 -2.93 -62.24
#